data_221248db3d422d2af25fd6ac0f551152
#
_entry.id   221248db3d422d2af25fd6ac0f551152
#
_cell.length_a   1.000
_cell.length_b   1.000
_cell.length_c   1.000
_cell.angle_alpha   90.00
_cell.angle_beta   90.00
_cell.angle_gamma   90.00
#
_symmetry.space_group_name_H-M   'P 1'
#
loop_
_entity.id
_entity.type
_entity.pdbx_description
1 polymer ?
#
loop_
_entity_poly.entity_id
_entity_poly.type
_entity_poly.pdbx_seq_one_letter_code
_entity_poly.pdbx_strand_id
1 'polypeptide(L)'
;MKRLIALFLCMTVVFAGYAKNDKDRNEFSINYGQITVPQFAYVFGGALGAAFTLGHFTFDNAHMLGAFGLEYVHYVNNWLGFGGTVLCDYMTADAYSVASDGTKTPNGKFNLGFASLMPEVKFAWFNRPHVGLYSKLAVGAGLTFANNSEDIRENITWAGQITPIGVDFGGESFRGFVEAGVGMQGIACAGVRWLF
;
A
#
# COMPACT_ATOMS: atom_id res chain seq x y z
N MET A 1 0.66 21.04 -1.83
CA MET A 1 0.49 20.25 -0.61
C MET A 1 -0.73 20.66 0.22
N LYS A 2 -0.86 21.92 0.71
CA LYS A 2 -2.02 22.34 1.56
C LYS A 2 -3.40 22.15 0.87
N ARG A 3 -3.51 22.33 -0.44
CA ARG A 3 -4.77 22.17 -1.20
C ARG A 3 -5.18 20.70 -1.36
N LEU A 4 -4.21 19.77 -1.44
CA LEU A 4 -4.47 18.32 -1.51
C LEU A 4 -5.00 17.81 -0.16
N ILE A 5 -4.42 18.27 0.94
CA ILE A 5 -4.86 17.92 2.30
C ILE A 5 -6.27 18.42 2.56
N ALA A 6 -6.61 19.65 2.11
CA ALA A 6 -7.94 20.21 2.24
C ALA A 6 -8.99 19.43 1.41
N LEU A 7 -8.64 18.99 0.20
CA LEU A 7 -9.49 18.14 -0.64
C LEU A 7 -9.74 16.77 -0.02
N PHE A 8 -8.71 16.20 0.60
CA PHE A 8 -8.79 14.94 1.32
C PHE A 8 -9.68 15.05 2.56
N LEU A 9 -9.52 16.14 3.34
CA LEU A 9 -10.39 16.41 4.51
C LEU A 9 -11.84 16.66 4.10
N CYS A 10 -12.11 17.36 3.00
CA CYS A 10 -13.47 17.56 2.49
C CYS A 10 -14.11 16.24 2.02
N MET A 11 -13.37 15.35 1.36
CA MET A 11 -13.90 14.02 1.00
C MET A 11 -14.30 13.20 2.23
N THR A 12 -13.48 13.18 3.28
CA THR A 12 -13.80 12.43 4.51
C THR A 12 -15.04 12.95 5.23
N VAL A 13 -15.27 14.27 5.21
CA VAL A 13 -16.44 14.90 5.84
C VAL A 13 -17.73 14.65 5.05
N VAL A 14 -17.67 14.61 3.72
CA VAL A 14 -18.85 14.35 2.88
C VAL A 14 -19.34 12.90 3.03
N PHE A 15 -18.43 11.93 3.24
CA PHE A 15 -18.81 10.53 3.45
C PHE A 15 -19.30 10.24 4.86
N ALA A 16 -18.91 11.00 5.88
CA ALA A 16 -19.38 10.81 7.26
C ALA A 16 -20.86 11.19 7.49
N GLY A 17 -21.49 11.91 6.55
CA GLY A 17 -22.86 12.42 6.68
C GLY A 17 -23.99 11.46 6.29
N TYR A 18 -23.70 10.29 5.76
CA TYR A 18 -24.72 9.40 5.15
C TYR A 18 -25.02 8.11 5.92
N ALA A 19 -24.62 7.98 7.18
CA ALA A 19 -24.84 6.75 7.92
C ALA A 19 -26.10 6.82 8.79
N LYS A 20 -27.25 6.35 8.28
CA LYS A 20 -28.35 5.83 9.10
C LYS A 20 -29.33 4.95 8.33
N ASN A 21 -28.94 3.69 8.09
CA ASN A 21 -29.90 2.61 7.88
C ASN A 21 -29.21 1.27 8.17
N ASP A 22 -29.84 0.34 8.85
CA ASP A 22 -29.30 -0.99 9.24
C ASP A 22 -28.81 -1.87 8.07
N LYS A 23 -28.86 -1.37 6.84
CA LYS A 23 -28.37 -2.03 5.63
C LYS A 23 -27.05 -1.44 5.12
N ASP A 24 -26.68 -0.24 5.53
CA ASP A 24 -25.55 0.50 4.97
C ASP A 24 -24.42 0.59 6.00
N ARG A 25 -23.66 -0.50 6.13
CA ARG A 25 -22.48 -0.55 6.98
C ARG A 25 -21.31 0.15 6.27
N ASN A 26 -20.63 1.03 7.00
CA ASN A 26 -19.41 1.66 6.56
C ASN A 26 -18.22 1.14 7.36
N GLU A 27 -17.07 1.08 6.71
CA GLU A 27 -15.81 0.74 7.35
C GLU A 27 -14.76 1.80 6.99
N PHE A 28 -14.03 2.27 7.99
CA PHE A 28 -12.82 3.06 7.81
C PHE A 28 -11.66 2.32 8.45
N SER A 29 -10.56 2.17 7.72
CA SER A 29 -9.40 1.39 8.17
C SER A 29 -8.11 2.19 8.03
N ILE A 30 -7.19 1.92 8.97
CA ILE A 30 -5.78 2.30 8.89
C ILE A 30 -5.00 1.01 8.87
N ASN A 31 -4.09 0.88 7.91
CA ASN A 31 -3.35 -0.36 7.70
C ASN A 31 -1.87 -0.10 7.41
N TYR A 32 -1.09 -1.14 7.63
CA TYR A 32 0.32 -1.21 7.33
C TYR A 32 0.63 -2.56 6.69
N GLY A 33 1.33 -2.52 5.56
CA GLY A 33 1.70 -3.70 4.80
C GLY A 33 3.18 -3.79 4.51
N GLN A 34 3.64 -5.02 4.35
CA GLN A 34 5.03 -5.36 4.07
C GLN A 34 5.15 -6.23 2.82
N ILE A 35 6.32 -6.17 2.20
CA ILE A 35 6.65 -6.89 0.96
C ILE A 35 5.71 -6.44 -0.16
N THR A 36 5.70 -5.14 -0.40
CA THR A 36 4.92 -4.52 -1.47
C THR A 36 5.52 -4.83 -2.84
N VAL A 37 4.72 -4.70 -3.92
CA VAL A 37 5.24 -4.87 -5.29
C VAL A 37 6.40 -3.93 -5.60
N PRO A 38 6.38 -2.64 -5.23
CA PRO A 38 7.55 -1.77 -5.38
C PRO A 38 8.80 -2.29 -4.67
N GLN A 39 8.67 -2.76 -3.41
CA GLN A 39 9.79 -3.33 -2.64
C GLN A 39 10.33 -4.60 -3.29
N PHE A 40 9.41 -5.50 -3.70
CA PHE A 40 9.80 -6.74 -4.39
C PHE A 40 10.50 -6.45 -5.72
N ALA A 41 9.95 -5.55 -6.53
CA ALA A 41 10.54 -5.15 -7.82
C ALA A 41 11.93 -4.53 -7.63
N TYR A 42 12.12 -3.74 -6.57
CA TYR A 42 13.43 -3.18 -6.23
C TYR A 42 14.45 -4.25 -5.85
N VAL A 43 14.11 -5.15 -4.92
CA VAL A 43 15.01 -6.23 -4.48
C VAL A 43 15.35 -7.16 -5.65
N PHE A 44 14.33 -7.59 -6.40
CA PHE A 44 14.51 -8.50 -7.51
C PHE A 44 15.19 -7.83 -8.71
N GLY A 45 14.81 -6.59 -9.03
CA GLY A 45 15.44 -5.77 -10.07
C GLY A 45 16.88 -5.43 -9.72
N GLY A 46 17.20 -5.14 -8.48
CA GLY A 46 18.57 -4.93 -7.99
C GLY A 46 19.43 -6.19 -8.11
N ALA A 47 18.88 -7.35 -7.74
CA ALA A 47 19.58 -8.64 -7.87
C ALA A 47 19.83 -9.00 -9.33
N LEU A 48 18.84 -8.83 -10.21
CA LEU A 48 19.02 -9.02 -11.67
C LEU A 48 20.00 -8.00 -12.25
N GLY A 49 19.91 -6.73 -11.87
CA GLY A 49 20.83 -5.68 -12.30
C GLY A 49 22.28 -6.04 -11.93
N ALA A 50 22.53 -6.49 -10.70
CA ALA A 50 23.84 -6.95 -10.27
C ALA A 50 24.32 -8.17 -11.09
N ALA A 51 23.42 -9.12 -11.39
CA ALA A 51 23.76 -10.28 -12.20
C ALA A 51 24.10 -9.89 -13.66
N PHE A 52 23.32 -9.00 -14.28
CA PHE A 52 23.57 -8.55 -15.67
C PHE A 52 24.79 -7.64 -15.79
N THR A 53 25.13 -6.89 -14.75
CA THR A 53 26.32 -6.02 -14.72
C THR A 53 27.56 -6.71 -14.15
N LEU A 54 27.50 -8.04 -13.93
CA LEU A 54 28.59 -8.82 -13.33
C LEU A 54 29.03 -8.24 -11.97
N GLY A 55 28.08 -7.68 -11.21
CA GLY A 55 28.35 -7.09 -9.90
C GLY A 55 28.90 -5.66 -9.93
N HIS A 56 28.98 -4.99 -11.08
CA HIS A 56 29.48 -3.61 -11.17
C HIS A 56 28.53 -2.58 -10.54
N PHE A 57 27.26 -2.94 -10.29
CA PHE A 57 26.31 -2.14 -9.53
C PHE A 57 25.69 -2.96 -8.42
N THR A 58 25.79 -2.48 -7.18
CA THR A 58 25.17 -3.11 -6.02
C THR A 58 24.47 -2.07 -5.17
N PHE A 59 23.39 -2.48 -4.52
CA PHE A 59 22.68 -1.69 -3.53
C PHE A 59 22.89 -2.33 -2.17
N ASP A 60 23.39 -1.54 -1.22
CA ASP A 60 23.54 -1.96 0.16
C ASP A 60 22.64 -1.10 1.07
N ASN A 61 22.37 -1.57 2.30
CA ASN A 61 21.60 -0.84 3.31
C ASN A 61 20.20 -0.37 2.86
N ALA A 62 19.46 -1.25 2.17
CA ALA A 62 18.09 -0.92 1.81
C ALA A 62 17.19 -0.85 3.06
N HIS A 63 16.64 0.33 3.32
CA HIS A 63 15.62 0.55 4.35
C HIS A 63 14.25 0.67 3.67
N MET A 64 13.35 -0.26 3.97
CA MET A 64 12.00 -0.32 3.44
C MET A 64 11.02 -0.05 4.57
N LEU A 65 10.28 1.06 4.49
CA LEU A 65 9.31 1.42 5.51
C LEU A 65 8.03 0.58 5.44
N GLY A 66 7.69 0.03 4.26
CA GLY A 66 6.41 -0.62 4.02
C GLY A 66 5.30 0.36 3.63
N ALA A 67 4.16 -0.18 3.24
CA ALA A 67 3.02 0.61 2.81
C ALA A 67 2.11 0.99 3.99
N PHE A 68 1.89 2.28 4.18
CA PHE A 68 0.85 2.80 5.05
C PHE A 68 -0.39 3.13 4.24
N GLY A 69 -1.56 2.67 4.69
CA GLY A 69 -2.80 2.84 3.97
C GLY A 69 -3.95 3.36 4.82
N LEU A 70 -4.83 4.09 4.13
CA LEU A 70 -6.16 4.47 4.60
C LEU A 70 -7.17 3.87 3.64
N GLU A 71 -8.18 3.20 4.16
CA GLU A 71 -9.21 2.51 3.38
C GLU A 71 -10.59 2.91 3.88
N TYR A 72 -11.50 3.13 2.95
CA TYR A 72 -12.91 3.33 3.23
C TYR A 72 -13.74 2.39 2.37
N VAL A 73 -14.69 1.68 2.98
CA VAL A 73 -15.61 0.76 2.31
C VAL A 73 -17.03 1.03 2.75
N HIS A 74 -17.92 1.19 1.79
CA HIS A 74 -19.36 1.22 1.97
C HIS A 74 -19.97 -0.09 1.51
N TYR A 75 -20.76 -0.75 2.37
CA TYR A 75 -21.44 -2.00 2.02
C TYR A 75 -22.83 -1.73 1.48
N VAL A 76 -23.06 -2.15 0.24
CA VAL A 76 -24.37 -2.08 -0.41
C VAL A 76 -25.29 -3.23 0.02
N ASN A 77 -24.70 -4.29 0.55
CA ASN A 77 -25.40 -5.42 1.17
C ASN A 77 -24.46 -6.16 2.15
N ASN A 78 -24.91 -7.23 2.79
CA ASN A 78 -24.18 -7.93 3.84
C ASN A 78 -22.86 -8.57 3.40
N TRP A 79 -22.64 -8.75 2.09
CA TRP A 79 -21.47 -9.46 1.57
C TRP A 79 -20.64 -8.64 0.57
N LEU A 80 -21.17 -7.53 0.02
CA LEU A 80 -20.52 -6.74 -1.02
C LEU A 80 -20.36 -5.29 -0.60
N GLY A 81 -19.11 -4.83 -0.55
CA GLY A 81 -18.72 -3.46 -0.29
C GLY A 81 -17.93 -2.87 -1.46
N PHE A 82 -18.07 -1.57 -1.65
CA PHE A 82 -17.30 -0.76 -2.58
C PHE A 82 -16.61 0.36 -1.82
N GLY A 83 -15.40 0.64 -2.21
CA GLY A 83 -14.62 1.65 -1.52
C GLY A 83 -13.41 2.11 -2.28
N GLY A 84 -12.42 2.52 -1.52
CA GLY A 84 -11.14 2.92 -2.05
C GLY A 84 -10.07 2.95 -0.98
N THR A 85 -8.85 2.72 -1.41
CA THR A 85 -7.67 2.77 -0.56
C THR A 85 -6.66 3.75 -1.10
N VAL A 86 -6.03 4.50 -0.19
CA VAL A 86 -4.87 5.35 -0.47
C VAL A 86 -3.68 4.75 0.27
N LEU A 87 -2.60 4.54 -0.45
CA LEU A 87 -1.36 3.98 0.09
C LEU A 87 -0.19 4.92 -0.14
N CYS A 88 0.73 4.94 0.81
CA CYS A 88 2.04 5.55 0.68
C CYS A 88 3.10 4.53 1.11
N ASP A 89 4.11 4.31 0.26
CA ASP A 89 5.28 3.47 0.54
C ASP A 89 6.54 4.28 0.27
N TYR A 90 7.57 4.03 1.05
CA TYR A 90 8.84 4.72 0.91
C TYR A 90 10.00 3.77 1.18
N MET A 91 11.01 3.85 0.30
CA MET A 91 12.26 3.12 0.50
C MET A 91 13.47 4.00 0.18
N THR A 92 14.58 3.69 0.83
CA THR A 92 15.88 4.30 0.58
C THR A 92 16.95 3.23 0.53
N ALA A 93 17.95 3.42 -0.31
CA ALA A 93 19.10 2.53 -0.40
C ALA A 93 20.35 3.30 -0.80
N ASP A 94 21.50 2.77 -0.40
CA ASP A 94 22.79 3.28 -0.81
C ASP A 94 23.21 2.61 -2.12
N ALA A 95 23.50 3.40 -3.15
CA ALA A 95 23.98 2.91 -4.44
C ALA A 95 25.52 2.92 -4.46
N TYR A 96 26.12 1.82 -4.92
CA TYR A 96 27.56 1.69 -5.07
C TYR A 96 27.92 1.24 -6.50
N SER A 97 28.98 1.85 -7.04
CA SER A 97 29.67 1.32 -8.22
C SER A 97 30.81 0.43 -7.74
N VAL A 98 30.92 -0.77 -8.28
CA VAL A 98 31.96 -1.73 -7.94
C VAL A 98 32.96 -1.79 -9.10
N ALA A 99 34.21 -1.41 -8.84
CA ALA A 99 35.28 -1.53 -9.82
C ALA A 99 35.71 -3.01 -9.99
N SER A 100 36.45 -3.31 -11.07
CA SER A 100 36.91 -4.67 -11.37
C SER A 100 37.83 -5.28 -10.31
N ASP A 101 38.40 -4.46 -9.43
CA ASP A 101 39.24 -4.85 -8.29
C ASP A 101 38.43 -5.10 -7.02
N GLY A 102 37.08 -4.98 -7.07
CA GLY A 102 36.19 -5.14 -5.94
C GLY A 102 36.02 -3.87 -5.08
N THR A 103 36.64 -2.75 -5.45
CA THR A 103 36.51 -1.49 -4.72
C THR A 103 35.10 -0.92 -4.90
N LYS A 104 34.40 -0.67 -3.79
CA LYS A 104 33.06 -0.06 -3.76
C LYS A 104 33.19 1.47 -3.67
N THR A 105 32.72 2.17 -4.67
CA THR A 105 32.64 3.65 -4.66
C THR A 105 31.19 4.07 -4.46
N PRO A 106 30.87 4.88 -3.41
CA PRO A 106 29.51 5.35 -3.19
C PRO A 106 29.02 6.21 -4.36
N ASN A 107 27.86 5.87 -4.92
CA ASN A 107 27.25 6.57 -6.06
C ASN A 107 26.01 7.39 -5.64
N GLY A 108 25.86 7.65 -4.34
CA GLY A 108 24.79 8.43 -3.75
C GLY A 108 23.68 7.59 -3.12
N LYS A 109 22.63 8.28 -2.65
CA LYS A 109 21.44 7.65 -2.07
C LYS A 109 20.33 7.61 -3.11
N PHE A 110 19.72 6.46 -3.25
CA PHE A 110 18.51 6.26 -4.04
C PHE A 110 17.31 6.30 -3.11
N ASN A 111 16.39 7.21 -3.37
CA ASN A 111 15.15 7.34 -2.63
C ASN A 111 13.98 7.08 -3.59
N LEU A 112 13.08 6.19 -3.20
CA LEU A 112 11.89 5.87 -3.95
C LEU A 112 10.67 6.02 -3.05
N GLY A 113 9.80 6.96 -3.40
CA GLY A 113 8.49 7.13 -2.82
C GLY A 113 7.41 6.65 -3.78
N PHE A 114 6.38 6.05 -3.23
CA PHE A 114 5.22 5.59 -3.97
C PHE A 114 3.95 6.04 -3.27
N ALA A 115 2.99 6.60 -4.03
CA ALA A 115 1.66 6.91 -3.53
C ALA A 115 0.63 6.36 -4.51
N SER A 116 -0.44 5.73 -4.03
CA SER A 116 -1.49 5.20 -4.88
C SER A 116 -2.88 5.49 -4.37
N LEU A 117 -3.81 5.59 -5.33
CA LEU A 117 -5.25 5.65 -5.09
C LEU A 117 -5.90 4.53 -5.90
N MET A 118 -6.57 3.63 -5.20
CA MET A 118 -7.18 2.45 -5.79
C MET A 118 -8.63 2.32 -5.34
N PRO A 119 -9.62 2.49 -6.22
CA PRO A 119 -10.97 1.95 -6.04
C PRO A 119 -10.89 0.46 -5.70
N GLU A 120 -11.77 0.01 -4.79
CA GLU A 120 -11.77 -1.38 -4.35
C GLU A 120 -13.16 -1.98 -4.23
N VAL A 121 -13.20 -3.29 -4.35
CA VAL A 121 -14.37 -4.13 -4.09
C VAL A 121 -14.00 -5.14 -3.01
N LYS A 122 -14.85 -5.25 -1.99
CA LYS A 122 -14.65 -6.14 -0.85
C LYS A 122 -15.80 -7.13 -0.76
N PHE A 123 -15.46 -8.41 -0.62
CA PHE A 123 -16.39 -9.52 -0.51
C PHE A 123 -16.31 -10.12 0.89
N ALA A 124 -17.34 -9.90 1.71
CA ALA A 124 -17.44 -10.50 3.04
C ALA A 124 -18.04 -11.90 2.92
N TRP A 125 -17.24 -12.93 3.12
CA TRP A 125 -17.64 -14.33 3.08
C TRP A 125 -18.34 -14.76 4.36
N PHE A 126 -17.84 -14.22 5.45
CA PHE A 126 -18.33 -14.51 6.79
C PHE A 126 -18.24 -13.22 7.62
N ASN A 127 -19.34 -12.84 8.25
CA ASN A 127 -19.41 -11.63 9.05
C ASN A 127 -20.22 -11.90 10.31
N ARG A 128 -19.54 -11.99 11.43
CA ARG A 128 -20.12 -12.16 12.76
C ARG A 128 -19.73 -10.98 13.65
N PRO A 129 -20.41 -10.77 14.79
CA PRO A 129 -20.14 -9.61 15.66
C PRO A 129 -18.67 -9.44 16.08
N HIS A 130 -17.92 -10.54 16.22
CA HIS A 130 -16.54 -10.52 16.71
C HIS A 130 -15.49 -11.01 15.73
N VAL A 131 -15.88 -11.57 14.58
CA VAL A 131 -14.98 -12.11 13.59
C VAL A 131 -15.57 -12.02 12.18
N GLY A 132 -14.74 -11.66 11.22
CA GLY A 132 -15.09 -11.62 9.80
C GLY A 132 -14.03 -12.29 8.94
N LEU A 133 -14.46 -12.80 7.79
CA LEU A 133 -13.62 -13.34 6.72
C LEU A 133 -14.02 -12.66 5.42
N TYR A 134 -13.05 -12.17 4.68
CA TYR A 134 -13.31 -11.44 3.44
C TYR A 134 -12.17 -11.60 2.42
N SER A 135 -12.48 -11.22 1.19
CA SER A 135 -11.50 -10.98 0.13
C SER A 135 -11.70 -9.58 -0.43
N LYS A 136 -10.67 -9.00 -1.02
CA LYS A 136 -10.78 -7.70 -1.70
C LYS A 136 -9.92 -7.64 -2.96
N LEU A 137 -10.36 -6.80 -3.88
CA LEU A 137 -9.66 -6.46 -5.11
C LEU A 137 -9.65 -4.95 -5.25
N ALA A 138 -8.48 -4.37 -5.46
CA ALA A 138 -8.32 -2.95 -5.71
C ALA A 138 -7.47 -2.73 -6.97
N VAL A 139 -7.85 -1.76 -7.79
CA VAL A 139 -7.11 -1.39 -9.02
C VAL A 139 -7.22 0.11 -9.20
N GLY A 140 -6.12 0.75 -9.51
CA GLY A 140 -6.08 2.20 -9.69
C GLY A 140 -4.78 2.71 -10.27
N ALA A 141 -4.38 3.90 -9.86
CA ALA A 141 -3.16 4.55 -10.30
C ALA A 141 -2.24 4.88 -9.13
N GLY A 142 -0.96 4.83 -9.40
CA GLY A 142 0.09 5.23 -8.47
C GLY A 142 1.01 6.26 -9.08
N LEU A 143 1.59 7.07 -8.21
CA LEU A 143 2.65 8.02 -8.51
C LEU A 143 3.93 7.50 -7.88
N THR A 144 4.97 7.38 -8.67
CA THR A 144 6.31 7.00 -8.23
C THR A 144 7.19 8.25 -8.24
N PHE A 145 7.85 8.52 -7.13
CA PHE A 145 8.79 9.60 -6.97
C PHE A 145 10.18 9.00 -6.76
N ALA A 146 11.01 9.05 -7.78
CA ALA A 146 12.40 8.62 -7.69
C ALA A 146 13.30 9.85 -7.62
N ASN A 147 14.14 9.94 -6.59
CA ASN A 147 15.13 10.99 -6.43
C ASN A 147 16.52 10.35 -6.49
N ASN A 148 17.21 10.57 -7.60
CA ASN A 148 18.65 10.42 -7.71
C ASN A 148 19.26 11.81 -7.54
N SER A 149 20.40 11.92 -6.92
CA SER A 149 21.09 13.16 -6.48
C SER A 149 21.05 14.35 -7.45
N GLU A 150 20.61 14.17 -8.69
CA GLU A 150 20.58 15.19 -9.74
C GLU A 150 19.20 15.41 -10.40
N ASP A 151 18.24 14.43 -10.30
CA ASP A 151 16.95 14.53 -10.99
C ASP A 151 15.80 13.92 -10.17
N ILE A 152 14.69 14.63 -10.04
CA ILE A 152 13.41 14.10 -9.51
C ILE A 152 12.61 13.62 -10.71
N ARG A 153 12.35 12.32 -10.80
CA ARG A 153 11.48 11.73 -11.82
C ARG A 153 10.16 11.30 -11.20
N GLU A 154 9.10 11.83 -11.75
CA GLU A 154 7.73 11.44 -11.43
C GLU A 154 7.18 10.57 -12.56
N ASN A 155 6.59 9.44 -12.21
CA ASN A 155 5.95 8.57 -13.19
C ASN A 155 4.62 8.07 -12.68
N ILE A 156 3.62 8.09 -13.56
CA ILE A 156 2.30 7.49 -13.29
C ILE A 156 2.37 6.03 -13.69
N THR A 157 1.96 5.15 -12.78
CA THR A 157 1.95 3.71 -12.99
C THR A 157 0.62 3.11 -12.54
N TRP A 158 0.30 1.92 -13.04
CA TRP A 158 -0.83 1.16 -12.55
C TRP A 158 -0.56 0.68 -11.13
N ALA A 159 -1.59 0.75 -10.29
CA ALA A 159 -1.58 0.23 -8.94
C ALA A 159 -2.66 -0.85 -8.80
N GLY A 160 -2.35 -1.91 -8.08
CA GLY A 160 -3.31 -2.99 -7.85
C GLY A 160 -2.99 -3.78 -6.59
N GLN A 161 -4.05 -4.34 -5.98
CA GLN A 161 -3.96 -5.23 -4.84
C GLN A 161 -5.00 -6.32 -4.97
N ILE A 162 -4.58 -7.56 -4.81
CA ILE A 162 -5.45 -8.73 -4.67
C ILE A 162 -5.23 -9.28 -3.27
N THR A 163 -6.26 -9.30 -2.46
CA THR A 163 -6.26 -9.88 -1.10
C THR A 163 -7.22 -11.07 -1.09
N PRO A 164 -6.73 -12.29 -1.36
CA PRO A 164 -7.56 -13.49 -1.36
C PRO A 164 -8.21 -13.77 -0.01
N ILE A 165 -7.50 -13.45 1.07
CA ILE A 165 -7.96 -13.71 2.42
C ILE A 165 -7.60 -12.55 3.35
N GLY A 166 -8.62 -12.04 4.04
CA GLY A 166 -8.53 -11.13 5.17
C GLY A 166 -9.38 -11.63 6.31
N VAL A 167 -8.87 -11.53 7.52
CA VAL A 167 -9.58 -11.87 8.75
C VAL A 167 -9.63 -10.65 9.63
N ASP A 168 -10.81 -10.28 10.08
CA ASP A 168 -10.98 -9.26 11.11
C ASP A 168 -11.52 -9.85 12.41
N PHE A 169 -11.15 -9.25 13.53
CA PHE A 169 -11.52 -9.71 14.87
C PHE A 169 -11.61 -8.53 15.83
N GLY A 170 -12.57 -8.58 16.74
CA GLY A 170 -12.73 -7.51 17.76
C GLY A 170 -14.16 -7.29 18.19
N GLY A 171 -14.51 -6.04 18.44
CA GLY A 171 -15.84 -5.61 18.82
C GLY A 171 -16.75 -5.33 17.62
N GLU A 172 -17.96 -4.88 17.91
CA GLU A 172 -18.94 -4.54 16.87
C GLU A 172 -18.53 -3.30 16.06
N SER A 173 -17.95 -2.29 16.72
CA SER A 173 -17.57 -1.02 16.09
C SER A 173 -16.08 -0.88 15.82
N PHE A 174 -15.22 -1.68 16.46
CA PHE A 174 -13.78 -1.58 16.30
C PHE A 174 -13.16 -2.96 16.22
N ARG A 175 -12.38 -3.19 15.15
CA ARG A 175 -11.74 -4.47 14.87
C ARG A 175 -10.29 -4.30 14.45
N GLY A 176 -9.45 -5.23 14.91
CA GLY A 176 -8.17 -5.50 14.28
C GLY A 176 -8.35 -6.39 13.06
N PHE A 177 -7.44 -6.33 12.09
CA PHE A 177 -7.45 -7.25 10.96
C PHE A 177 -6.04 -7.61 10.49
N VAL A 178 -5.96 -8.75 9.82
CA VAL A 178 -4.80 -9.21 9.09
C VAL A 178 -5.21 -9.67 7.70
N GLU A 179 -4.38 -9.41 6.72
CA GLU A 179 -4.62 -9.72 5.32
C GLU A 179 -3.39 -10.40 4.71
N ALA A 180 -3.66 -11.37 3.85
CA ALA A 180 -2.66 -11.95 2.97
C ALA A 180 -3.05 -11.67 1.52
N GLY A 181 -2.12 -11.10 0.75
CA GLY A 181 -2.40 -10.65 -0.61
C GLY A 181 -1.16 -10.49 -1.47
N VAL A 182 -1.34 -9.88 -2.62
CA VAL A 182 -0.26 -9.50 -3.53
C VAL A 182 -0.62 -8.16 -4.17
N GLY A 183 0.31 -7.21 -4.13
CA GLY A 183 0.12 -5.91 -4.76
C GLY A 183 0.83 -4.77 -4.04
N MET A 184 0.23 -3.59 -4.13
CA MET A 184 0.80 -2.36 -3.59
C MET A 184 0.70 -2.25 -2.07
N GLN A 185 -0.27 -2.95 -1.46
CA GLN A 185 -0.43 -3.02 0.00
C GLN A 185 0.52 -4.04 0.63
N GLY A 186 1.06 -4.96 -0.18
CA GLY A 186 2.01 -5.99 0.25
C GLY A 186 1.43 -7.39 0.34
N ILE A 187 2.31 -8.34 0.69
CA ILE A 187 1.93 -9.75 0.87
C ILE A 187 1.24 -9.96 2.23
N ALA A 188 1.74 -9.29 3.26
CA ALA A 188 1.16 -9.31 4.60
C ALA A 188 0.79 -7.89 5.01
N CYS A 189 -0.45 -7.71 5.42
CA CYS A 189 -0.98 -6.45 5.88
C CYS A 189 -1.73 -6.64 7.19
N ALA A 190 -1.61 -5.67 8.08
CA ALA A 190 -2.36 -5.64 9.33
C ALA A 190 -2.85 -4.22 9.61
N GLY A 191 -3.94 -4.11 10.35
CA GLY A 191 -4.49 -2.80 10.66
C GLY A 191 -5.63 -2.84 11.65
N VAL A 192 -6.23 -1.69 11.78
CA VAL A 192 -7.44 -1.50 12.59
C VAL A 192 -8.52 -0.85 11.73
N ARG A 193 -9.76 -1.20 12.00
CA ARG A 193 -10.93 -0.64 11.32
C ARG A 193 -12.03 -0.26 12.28
N TRP A 194 -12.73 0.76 11.89
CA TRP A 194 -13.91 1.25 12.57
C TRP A 194 -15.14 1.00 11.68
N LEU A 195 -16.17 0.39 12.26
CA LEU A 195 -17.45 0.08 11.64
C LEU A 195 -18.52 1.03 12.17
N PHE A 196 -19.32 1.63 11.27
CA PHE A 196 -20.36 2.62 11.64
C PHE A 196 -21.49 2.69 10.61
#